data_7df570bb0d511b643374cb9aede77bb9
#
_entry.id   7df570bb0d511b643374cb9aede77bb9
#
_cell.length_a   1.000
_cell.length_b   1.000
_cell.length_c   1.000
_cell.angle_alpha   90.00
_cell.angle_beta   90.00
_cell.angle_gamma   90.00
#
_symmetry.space_group_name_H-M   'P 1'
#
loop_
_entity.id
_entity.type
_entity.pdbx_description
1 polymer ?
#
loop_
_entity_poly.entity_id
_entity_poly.type
_entity_poly.pdbx_seq_one_letter_code
_entity_poly.pdbx_strand_id
1 'polypeptide(L)'
;TLFRFEGTEASDDDTGLVALSRRELATSLAFALTDLPPDGNLLRAFENNESSPRDILMAETRRLLDDEIRPTARNRFLQFFQEYFDYLKAEDVFKDQIKGHKHWAPALVYDLNALVLHVLKKDKQVLKTLLTTPEYLIHVNSHRDHGNPLVYNLPPDWKPSSKPFKFPEGQRMGILTHPAWLVAHSGNFDNDPIMRGHWIRYKLLG
;
A
#
# COMPACT_ATOMS: atom_id res chain seq x y z
N THR A 1 2.20 15.26 -17.77
CA THR A 1 3.09 15.67 -16.66
C THR A 1 2.85 17.16 -16.45
N LEU A 2 2.21 17.52 -15.36
CA LEU A 2 2.05 18.91 -14.97
C LEU A 2 3.35 19.34 -14.30
N PHE A 3 4.11 20.22 -14.96
CA PHE A 3 5.23 20.89 -14.33
C PHE A 3 4.68 21.82 -13.25
N ARG A 4 5.11 21.61 -12.03
CA ARG A 4 4.76 22.44 -10.90
C ARG A 4 5.93 23.34 -10.60
N PHE A 5 5.71 24.64 -10.66
CA PHE A 5 6.66 25.62 -10.14
C PHE A 5 6.49 25.70 -8.63
N GLU A 6 7.53 25.39 -7.91
CA GLU A 6 7.62 25.55 -6.44
C GLU A 6 8.65 26.60 -6.14
N GLY A 7 8.29 27.54 -5.26
CA GLY A 7 9.21 28.57 -4.78
C GLY A 7 9.31 29.77 -5.72
N THR A 8 8.38 30.70 -5.59
CA THR A 8 8.40 31.99 -6.28
C THR A 8 9.18 33.07 -5.55
N GLU A 9 9.54 32.84 -4.28
CA GLU A 9 10.32 33.79 -3.48
C GLU A 9 11.71 33.19 -3.19
N ALA A 10 12.76 33.83 -3.69
CA ALA A 10 14.13 33.46 -3.37
C ALA A 10 14.35 33.66 -1.84
N SER A 11 14.81 32.62 -1.14
CA SER A 11 15.28 32.79 0.22
C SER A 11 16.65 33.48 0.18
N ASP A 12 16.81 34.46 1.06
CA ASP A 12 18.04 35.27 1.20
C ASP A 12 19.10 34.51 2.03
N ASP A 13 18.94 33.21 2.24
CA ASP A 13 19.87 32.43 3.02
C ASP A 13 20.76 31.51 2.16
N ASP A 14 21.97 31.25 2.66
CA ASP A 14 23.04 30.48 2.04
C ASP A 14 22.68 28.96 1.85
N THR A 15 21.47 28.54 2.23
CA THR A 15 21.05 27.12 2.20
C THR A 15 20.55 26.68 0.82
N GLY A 16 20.24 27.61 -0.07
CA GLY A 16 19.63 27.33 -1.38
C GLY A 16 18.20 26.77 -1.28
N LEU A 17 17.60 26.79 -0.09
CA LEU A 17 16.22 26.37 0.13
C LEU A 17 15.28 27.54 -0.13
N VAL A 18 14.20 27.26 -0.84
CA VAL A 18 13.16 28.24 -1.12
C VAL A 18 11.93 27.94 -0.28
N ALA A 19 11.44 28.93 0.45
CA ALA A 19 10.23 28.81 1.26
C ALA A 19 8.99 28.70 0.33
N LEU A 20 8.16 27.71 0.56
CA LEU A 20 6.88 27.58 -0.13
C LEU A 20 5.87 28.59 0.42
N SER A 21 5.14 29.25 -0.47
CA SER A 21 3.98 30.04 -0.10
C SER A 21 2.90 29.15 0.55
N ARG A 22 2.00 29.74 1.31
CA ARG A 22 0.90 29.00 1.95
C ARG A 22 0.03 28.22 0.95
N ARG A 23 -0.19 28.78 -0.24
CA ARG A 23 -0.94 28.15 -1.32
C ARG A 23 -0.17 26.96 -1.92
N GLU A 24 1.12 27.06 -2.05
CA GLU A 24 1.98 25.99 -2.49
C GLU A 24 2.02 24.86 -1.46
N LEU A 25 2.08 25.17 -0.16
CA LEU A 25 1.98 24.18 0.91
C LEU A 25 0.65 23.42 0.86
N ALA A 26 -0.48 24.12 0.70
CA ALA A 26 -1.79 23.49 0.54
C ALA A 26 -1.82 22.54 -0.66
N THR A 27 -1.27 23.01 -1.78
CA THR A 27 -1.21 22.23 -3.01
C THR A 27 -0.30 21.01 -2.88
N SER A 28 0.87 21.17 -2.26
CA SER A 28 1.82 20.07 -1.98
C SER A 28 1.19 19.01 -1.10
N LEU A 29 0.54 19.44 -0.01
CA LEU A 29 -0.13 18.51 0.91
C LEU A 29 -1.25 17.73 0.22
N ALA A 30 -2.10 18.40 -0.56
CA ALA A 30 -3.19 17.75 -1.28
C ALA A 30 -2.68 16.67 -2.24
N PHE A 31 -1.74 17.01 -3.11
CA PHE A 31 -1.19 16.05 -4.06
C PHE A 31 -0.41 14.92 -3.39
N ALA A 32 0.35 15.21 -2.33
CA ALA A 32 1.10 14.18 -1.60
C ALA A 32 0.19 13.13 -0.98
N LEU A 33 -0.96 13.54 -0.43
CA LEU A 33 -1.84 12.65 0.32
C LEU A 33 -3.00 12.08 -0.50
N THR A 34 -3.48 12.81 -1.52
CA THR A 34 -4.73 12.46 -2.21
C THR A 34 -4.60 12.30 -3.72
N ASP A 35 -3.47 12.71 -4.28
CA ASP A 35 -3.26 12.81 -5.74
C ASP A 35 -4.28 13.71 -6.47
N LEU A 36 -4.94 14.57 -5.71
CA LEU A 36 -5.95 15.52 -6.17
C LEU A 36 -5.54 16.97 -5.84
N PRO A 37 -6.08 17.95 -6.56
CA PRO A 37 -5.91 19.36 -6.18
C PRO A 37 -6.51 19.65 -4.80
N PRO A 38 -6.03 20.71 -4.11
CA PRO A 38 -6.55 21.09 -2.81
C PRO A 38 -8.04 21.44 -2.86
N ASP A 39 -8.79 20.97 -1.86
CA ASP A 39 -10.19 21.37 -1.70
C ASP A 39 -10.32 22.78 -1.11
N GLY A 40 -11.53 23.31 -1.16
CA GLY A 40 -11.80 24.66 -0.65
C GLY A 40 -11.55 24.82 0.86
N ASN A 41 -11.64 23.74 1.66
CA ASN A 41 -11.35 23.80 3.08
C ASN A 41 -9.84 23.93 3.33
N LEU A 42 -9.05 23.14 2.60
CA LEU A 42 -7.60 23.19 2.67
C LEU A 42 -7.05 24.55 2.25
N LEU A 43 -7.57 25.11 1.15
CA LEU A 43 -7.17 26.45 0.69
C LEU A 43 -7.50 27.51 1.76
N ARG A 44 -8.72 27.52 2.29
CA ARG A 44 -9.13 28.47 3.34
C ARG A 44 -8.33 28.34 4.62
N ALA A 45 -7.98 27.09 5.01
CA ALA A 45 -7.14 26.87 6.19
C ALA A 45 -5.76 27.54 6.05
N PHE A 46 -5.16 27.45 4.88
CA PHE A 46 -3.87 28.09 4.61
C PHE A 46 -3.95 29.58 4.32
N GLU A 47 -5.08 30.11 3.88
CA GLU A 47 -5.31 31.55 3.73
C GLU A 47 -5.47 32.26 5.08
N ASN A 48 -5.92 31.54 6.12
CA ASN A 48 -6.03 32.09 7.48
C ASN A 48 -4.64 32.27 8.09
N ASN A 49 -4.29 33.52 8.42
CA ASN A 49 -2.97 33.89 8.99
C ASN A 49 -2.90 33.78 10.52
N GLU A 50 -3.96 33.35 11.19
CA GLU A 50 -4.00 33.27 12.65
C GLU A 50 -3.18 32.09 13.23
N SER A 51 -3.01 31.03 12.43
CA SER A 51 -2.30 29.82 12.84
C SER A 51 -0.96 29.66 12.12
N SER A 52 -0.01 29.01 12.79
CA SER A 52 1.27 28.70 12.15
C SER A 52 1.07 27.73 10.97
N PRO A 53 1.88 27.81 9.89
CA PRO A 53 1.80 26.86 8.79
C PRO A 53 1.96 25.41 9.23
N ARG A 54 2.75 25.14 10.27
CA ARG A 54 2.95 23.80 10.84
C ARG A 54 1.67 23.24 11.47
N ASP A 55 0.97 24.07 12.25
CA ASP A 55 -0.26 23.64 12.92
C ASP A 55 -1.37 23.37 11.92
N ILE A 56 -1.48 24.21 10.88
CA ILE A 56 -2.39 24.00 9.76
C ILE A 56 -2.05 22.68 9.01
N LEU A 57 -0.78 22.46 8.69
CA LEU A 57 -0.32 21.21 8.08
C LEU A 57 -0.72 19.98 8.89
N MET A 58 -0.50 20.02 10.21
CA MET A 58 -0.85 18.91 11.10
C MET A 58 -2.35 18.65 11.17
N ALA A 59 -3.16 19.70 11.28
CA ALA A 59 -4.61 19.60 11.34
C ALA A 59 -5.19 19.08 10.02
N GLU A 60 -4.76 19.65 8.90
CA GLU A 60 -5.25 19.29 7.57
C GLU A 60 -4.76 17.91 7.12
N THR A 61 -3.54 17.52 7.51
CA THR A 61 -3.07 16.13 7.30
C THR A 61 -4.00 15.13 7.97
N ARG A 62 -4.36 15.36 9.25
CA ARG A 62 -5.30 14.47 9.96
C ARG A 62 -6.67 14.43 9.30
N ARG A 63 -7.19 15.58 8.87
CA ARG A 63 -8.47 15.65 8.15
C ARG A 63 -8.44 14.92 6.82
N LEU A 64 -7.38 15.06 6.04
CA LEU A 64 -7.23 14.42 4.73
C LEU A 64 -7.00 12.89 4.84
N LEU A 65 -6.45 12.43 5.96
CA LEU A 65 -6.25 11.02 6.25
C LEU A 65 -7.51 10.34 6.83
N ASP A 66 -8.56 11.10 7.14
CA ASP A 66 -9.82 10.54 7.60
C ASP A 66 -10.55 9.86 6.45
N ASP A 67 -10.70 8.54 6.54
CA ASP A 67 -11.35 7.70 5.52
C ASP A 67 -12.81 8.09 5.25
N GLU A 68 -13.51 8.64 6.25
CA GLU A 68 -14.90 9.09 6.10
C GLU A 68 -14.98 10.37 5.26
N ILE A 69 -13.95 11.20 5.32
CA ILE A 69 -13.88 12.47 4.60
C ILE A 69 -13.29 12.28 3.20
N ARG A 70 -12.21 11.48 3.09
CA ARG A 70 -11.52 11.27 1.81
C ARG A 70 -10.92 9.86 1.68
N PRO A 71 -11.64 8.93 1.06
CA PRO A 71 -11.10 7.57 0.78
C PRO A 71 -9.91 7.57 -0.18
N THR A 72 -9.63 8.69 -0.88
CA THR A 72 -8.50 8.82 -1.82
C THR A 72 -7.13 8.75 -1.14
N ALA A 73 -6.97 9.26 0.08
CA ALA A 73 -5.72 9.16 0.82
C ALA A 73 -5.35 7.69 1.11
N ARG A 74 -6.33 6.89 1.50
CA ARG A 74 -6.17 5.45 1.72
C ARG A 74 -5.67 4.73 0.46
N ASN A 75 -6.23 5.08 -0.71
CA ASN A 75 -5.80 4.50 -1.98
C ASN A 75 -4.37 4.91 -2.33
N ARG A 76 -3.96 6.13 -2.00
CA ARG A 76 -2.59 6.61 -2.21
C ARG A 76 -1.57 5.82 -1.38
N PHE A 77 -1.88 5.56 -0.10
CA PHE A 77 -1.03 4.69 0.74
C PHE A 77 -1.01 3.25 0.24
N LEU A 78 -2.14 2.72 -0.20
CA LEU A 78 -2.19 1.39 -0.80
C LEU A 78 -1.29 1.33 -2.04
N GLN A 79 -1.38 2.31 -2.93
CA GLN A 79 -0.56 2.40 -4.13
C GLN A 79 0.94 2.44 -3.78
N PHE A 80 1.33 3.21 -2.75
CA PHE A 80 2.71 3.23 -2.28
C PHE A 80 3.22 1.81 -1.95
N PHE A 81 2.43 1.01 -1.21
CA PHE A 81 2.83 -0.35 -0.86
C PHE A 81 2.79 -1.30 -2.07
N GLN A 82 1.86 -1.11 -3.00
CA GLN A 82 1.81 -1.85 -4.26
C GLN A 82 3.09 -1.64 -5.08
N GLU A 83 3.51 -0.40 -5.23
CA GLU A 83 4.72 -0.03 -5.97
C GLU A 83 6.00 -0.42 -5.22
N TYR A 84 6.05 -0.22 -3.90
CA TYR A 84 7.22 -0.55 -3.10
C TYR A 84 7.51 -2.05 -3.07
N PHE A 85 6.48 -2.88 -2.89
CA PHE A 85 6.61 -4.34 -2.84
C PHE A 85 6.47 -5.01 -4.21
N ASP A 86 6.14 -4.29 -5.26
CA ASP A 86 6.03 -4.77 -6.65
C ASP A 86 5.04 -5.94 -6.83
N TYR A 87 4.08 -6.13 -5.95
CA TYR A 87 3.24 -7.35 -5.96
C TYR A 87 2.12 -7.34 -7.02
N LEU A 88 1.83 -6.20 -7.64
CA LEU A 88 0.89 -6.15 -8.78
C LEU A 88 1.41 -6.96 -9.96
N LYS A 89 2.72 -7.14 -10.10
CA LYS A 89 3.34 -8.01 -11.10
C LYS A 89 2.82 -9.45 -11.08
N ALA A 90 2.20 -9.88 -9.97
CA ALA A 90 1.58 -11.21 -9.89
C ALA A 90 0.53 -11.44 -10.97
N GLU A 91 -0.15 -10.39 -11.44
CA GLU A 91 -1.18 -10.48 -12.49
C GLU A 91 -0.59 -10.75 -13.88
N ASP A 92 0.67 -10.38 -14.10
CA ASP A 92 1.40 -10.58 -15.35
C ASP A 92 2.11 -11.94 -15.41
N VAL A 93 2.21 -12.65 -14.28
CA VAL A 93 2.91 -13.94 -14.21
C VAL A 93 1.95 -15.07 -14.51
N PHE A 94 2.17 -15.75 -15.64
CA PHE A 94 1.47 -16.99 -15.95
C PHE A 94 1.94 -18.11 -15.01
N LYS A 95 0.99 -18.87 -14.48
CA LYS A 95 1.27 -20.07 -13.69
C LYS A 95 0.48 -21.26 -14.23
N ASP A 96 1.13 -22.41 -14.28
CA ASP A 96 0.46 -23.65 -14.58
C ASP A 96 -0.61 -24.03 -13.56
N GLN A 97 -1.52 -24.91 -13.98
CA GLN A 97 -2.60 -25.38 -13.10
C GLN A 97 -2.04 -26.17 -11.92
N ILE A 98 -2.50 -25.85 -10.74
CA ILE A 98 -2.19 -26.61 -9.52
C ILE A 98 -3.27 -27.67 -9.32
N LYS A 99 -2.92 -28.96 -9.49
CA LYS A 99 -3.88 -30.08 -9.34
C LYS A 99 -5.16 -29.91 -10.17
N GLY A 100 -5.03 -29.39 -11.40
CA GLY A 100 -6.18 -29.15 -12.29
C GLY A 100 -6.96 -27.87 -12.01
N HIS A 101 -6.56 -27.06 -11.02
CA HIS A 101 -7.16 -25.77 -10.71
C HIS A 101 -6.31 -24.62 -11.22
N LYS A 102 -6.94 -23.66 -11.87
CA LYS A 102 -6.29 -22.43 -12.28
C LYS A 102 -6.07 -21.55 -11.05
N HIS A 103 -4.86 -21.06 -10.91
CA HIS A 103 -4.60 -19.99 -9.96
C HIS A 103 -5.12 -18.67 -10.56
N TRP A 104 -5.68 -17.80 -9.72
CA TRP A 104 -6.20 -16.51 -10.14
C TRP A 104 -5.47 -15.39 -9.40
N ALA A 105 -4.46 -14.84 -10.06
CA ALA A 105 -3.61 -13.81 -9.49
C ALA A 105 -4.36 -12.56 -9.01
N PRO A 106 -5.38 -12.02 -9.71
CA PRO A 106 -6.13 -10.87 -9.21
C PRO A 106 -6.76 -11.08 -7.83
N ALA A 107 -7.22 -12.30 -7.50
CA ALA A 107 -7.72 -12.58 -6.15
C ALA A 107 -6.61 -12.57 -5.10
N LEU A 108 -5.41 -13.06 -5.43
CA LEU A 108 -4.27 -12.99 -4.53
C LEU A 108 -3.83 -11.54 -4.28
N VAL A 109 -3.83 -10.72 -5.33
CA VAL A 109 -3.56 -9.28 -5.23
C VAL A 109 -4.63 -8.58 -4.38
N TYR A 110 -5.90 -8.91 -4.59
CA TYR A 110 -7.01 -8.39 -3.77
C TYR A 110 -6.83 -8.71 -2.28
N ASP A 111 -6.47 -9.95 -1.96
CA ASP A 111 -6.22 -10.39 -0.58
C ASP A 111 -5.03 -9.63 0.04
N LEU A 112 -3.97 -9.39 -0.73
CA LEU A 112 -2.83 -8.61 -0.25
C LEU A 112 -3.18 -7.13 -0.07
N ASN A 113 -3.96 -6.55 -0.97
CA ASN A 113 -4.50 -5.19 -0.80
C ASN A 113 -5.33 -5.10 0.49
N ALA A 114 -6.19 -6.09 0.75
CA ALA A 114 -6.99 -6.14 1.97
C ALA A 114 -6.12 -6.23 3.23
N LEU A 115 -5.04 -7.02 3.20
CA LEU A 115 -4.07 -7.10 4.29
C LEU A 115 -3.39 -5.74 4.54
N VAL A 116 -2.89 -5.09 3.50
CA VAL A 116 -2.25 -3.77 3.59
C VAL A 116 -3.22 -2.76 4.22
N LEU A 117 -4.45 -2.69 3.71
CA LEU A 117 -5.46 -1.78 4.23
C LEU A 117 -5.87 -2.08 5.68
N HIS A 118 -5.92 -3.36 6.05
CA HIS A 118 -6.20 -3.77 7.42
C HIS A 118 -5.08 -3.32 8.39
N VAL A 119 -3.83 -3.45 7.98
CA VAL A 119 -2.69 -3.00 8.78
C VAL A 119 -2.63 -1.48 8.87
N LEU A 120 -2.87 -0.78 7.77
CA LEU A 120 -2.96 0.68 7.74
C LEU A 120 -4.05 1.20 8.69
N LYS A 121 -5.20 0.54 8.75
CA LYS A 121 -6.29 0.92 9.66
C LYS A 121 -5.90 0.81 11.15
N LYS A 122 -5.00 -0.11 11.50
CA LYS A 122 -4.50 -0.25 12.88
C LYS A 122 -3.50 0.86 13.27
N ASP A 123 -2.86 1.50 12.28
CA ASP A 123 -1.92 2.63 12.39
C ASP A 123 -0.85 2.46 13.48
N LYS A 124 -0.36 1.22 13.65
CA LYS A 124 0.68 0.91 14.65
C LYS A 124 1.80 0.11 14.00
N GLN A 125 3.01 0.68 13.99
CA GLN A 125 4.20 0.01 13.47
C GLN A 125 3.94 -0.67 12.12
N VAL A 126 3.34 0.07 11.18
CA VAL A 126 2.78 -0.45 9.92
C VAL A 126 3.75 -1.37 9.18
N LEU A 127 4.97 -0.91 8.89
CA LEU A 127 5.96 -1.72 8.16
C LEU A 127 6.34 -2.99 8.92
N LYS A 128 6.58 -2.90 10.23
CA LYS A 128 6.87 -4.08 11.07
C LYS A 128 5.71 -5.06 11.02
N THR A 129 4.48 -4.58 11.18
CA THR A 129 3.29 -5.43 11.15
C THR A 129 3.11 -6.08 9.78
N LEU A 130 3.28 -5.34 8.68
CA LEU A 130 3.24 -5.89 7.32
C LEU A 130 4.29 -6.98 7.09
N LEU A 131 5.45 -6.90 7.72
CA LEU A 131 6.52 -7.89 7.58
C LEU A 131 6.34 -9.11 8.50
N THR A 132 5.58 -8.99 9.60
CA THR A 132 5.58 -10.01 10.66
C THR A 132 4.20 -10.54 11.05
N THR A 133 3.11 -10.02 10.48
CA THR A 133 1.76 -10.50 10.84
C THR A 133 1.51 -11.93 10.34
N PRO A 134 1.03 -12.84 11.19
CA PRO A 134 0.53 -14.15 10.76
C PRO A 134 -0.93 -14.11 10.28
N GLU A 135 -1.58 -12.94 10.32
CA GLU A 135 -2.99 -12.75 9.99
C GLU A 135 -3.14 -12.33 8.54
N TYR A 136 -3.92 -13.08 7.76
CA TYR A 136 -4.25 -12.76 6.38
C TYR A 136 -5.75 -12.65 6.18
N LEU A 137 -6.17 -11.69 5.36
CA LEU A 137 -7.54 -11.57 4.89
C LEU A 137 -7.65 -12.35 3.59
N ILE A 138 -8.36 -13.48 3.62
CA ILE A 138 -8.46 -14.39 2.49
C ILE A 138 -9.91 -14.38 2.00
N HIS A 139 -10.12 -13.91 0.78
CA HIS A 139 -11.41 -13.88 0.13
C HIS A 139 -11.46 -15.00 -0.90
N VAL A 140 -12.32 -15.97 -0.67
CA VAL A 140 -12.63 -16.94 -1.73
C VAL A 140 -13.60 -16.26 -2.67
N ASN A 141 -13.13 -15.96 -3.86
CA ASN A 141 -14.03 -15.54 -4.91
C ASN A 141 -15.02 -16.68 -5.24
N SER A 142 -16.25 -16.32 -5.51
CA SER A 142 -17.36 -17.25 -5.79
C SER A 142 -17.14 -18.19 -7.01
N HIS A 143 -16.04 -18.03 -7.72
CA HIS A 143 -15.64 -18.95 -8.78
C HIS A 143 -15.01 -20.20 -8.18
N ARG A 144 -15.83 -21.25 -8.09
CA ARG A 144 -15.51 -22.55 -7.50
C ARG A 144 -14.27 -23.25 -8.08
N ASP A 145 -13.76 -22.77 -9.22
CA ASP A 145 -12.68 -23.42 -9.98
C ASP A 145 -11.30 -22.79 -9.76
N HIS A 146 -11.18 -21.79 -8.87
CA HIS A 146 -9.90 -21.16 -8.60
C HIS A 146 -9.19 -21.84 -7.43
N GLY A 147 -7.97 -22.32 -7.70
CA GLY A 147 -7.12 -23.02 -6.73
C GLY A 147 -6.51 -22.15 -5.63
N ASN A 148 -7.02 -20.93 -5.37
CA ASN A 148 -6.44 -20.04 -4.38
C ASN A 148 -6.41 -20.64 -2.95
N PRO A 149 -7.45 -21.38 -2.47
CA PRO A 149 -7.36 -22.07 -1.18
C PRO A 149 -6.19 -23.06 -1.11
N LEU A 150 -5.85 -23.73 -2.22
CA LEU A 150 -4.70 -24.64 -2.31
C LEU A 150 -3.37 -23.87 -2.26
N VAL A 151 -3.31 -22.68 -2.88
CA VAL A 151 -2.13 -21.82 -2.84
C VAL A 151 -1.81 -21.36 -1.41
N TYR A 152 -2.86 -21.09 -0.61
CA TYR A 152 -2.70 -20.75 0.80
C TYR A 152 -2.42 -21.96 1.69
N ASN A 153 -2.69 -23.18 1.22
CA ASN A 153 -2.65 -24.41 2.02
C ASN A 153 -3.58 -24.34 3.23
N LEU A 154 -4.82 -23.95 3.00
CA LEU A 154 -5.83 -23.79 4.04
C LEU A 154 -6.35 -25.17 4.52
N PRO A 155 -6.81 -25.26 5.79
CA PRO A 155 -7.47 -26.47 6.28
C PRO A 155 -8.67 -26.87 5.41
N PRO A 156 -8.97 -28.18 5.28
CA PRO A 156 -10.08 -28.64 4.44
C PRO A 156 -11.47 -28.12 4.87
N ASP A 157 -11.63 -27.82 6.14
CA ASP A 157 -12.86 -27.29 6.75
C ASP A 157 -12.89 -25.75 6.80
N TRP A 158 -11.87 -25.08 6.27
CA TRP A 158 -11.82 -23.63 6.23
C TRP A 158 -12.98 -23.03 5.43
N LYS A 159 -13.58 -22.00 5.96
CA LYS A 159 -14.67 -21.24 5.31
C LYS A 159 -14.29 -19.75 5.19
N PRO A 160 -14.72 -19.10 4.10
CA PRO A 160 -14.54 -17.66 3.94
C PRO A 160 -15.11 -16.88 5.13
N SER A 161 -14.36 -15.89 5.59
CA SER A 161 -14.74 -15.03 6.71
C SER A 161 -14.24 -13.61 6.47
N SER A 162 -14.97 -12.62 6.97
CA SER A 162 -14.51 -11.23 7.05
C SER A 162 -13.43 -11.01 8.11
N LYS A 163 -13.20 -12.03 8.96
CA LYS A 163 -12.15 -11.97 9.99
C LYS A 163 -10.84 -12.51 9.40
N PRO A 164 -9.68 -11.94 9.80
CA PRO A 164 -8.40 -12.47 9.40
C PRO A 164 -8.24 -13.94 9.79
N PHE A 165 -7.68 -14.73 8.89
CA PHE A 165 -7.21 -16.08 9.18
C PHE A 165 -5.79 -16.00 9.72
N LYS A 166 -5.55 -16.59 10.88
CA LYS A 166 -4.24 -16.63 11.52
C LYS A 166 -3.55 -17.94 11.16
N PHE A 167 -2.45 -17.84 10.44
CA PHE A 167 -1.62 -19.00 10.12
C PHE A 167 -0.86 -19.52 11.36
N PRO A 168 -0.66 -20.84 11.48
CA PRO A 168 0.22 -21.44 12.48
C PRO A 168 1.66 -20.88 12.35
N GLU A 169 2.36 -20.87 13.48
CA GLU A 169 3.75 -20.43 13.52
C GLU A 169 4.62 -21.20 12.53
N GLY A 170 5.50 -20.49 11.82
CA GLY A 170 6.40 -21.06 10.83
C GLY A 170 5.79 -21.36 9.46
N GLN A 171 4.47 -21.21 9.26
CA GLN A 171 3.87 -21.44 7.95
C GLN A 171 3.90 -20.20 7.05
N ARG A 172 3.32 -19.09 7.51
CA ARG A 172 3.29 -17.84 6.77
C ARG A 172 3.38 -16.66 7.72
N MET A 173 4.08 -15.62 7.28
CA MET A 173 4.26 -14.41 8.06
C MET A 173 4.49 -13.21 7.13
N GLY A 174 3.68 -12.19 7.28
CA GLY A 174 3.82 -10.92 6.59
C GLY A 174 3.73 -11.00 5.07
N ILE A 175 3.97 -9.87 4.45
CA ILE A 175 3.81 -9.67 3.01
C ILE A 175 4.78 -10.53 2.18
N LEU A 176 6.01 -10.77 2.66
CA LEU A 176 7.04 -11.51 1.91
C LEU A 176 6.75 -13.01 1.76
N THR A 177 5.81 -13.55 2.55
CA THR A 177 5.33 -14.93 2.39
C THR A 177 3.91 -14.99 1.86
N HIS A 178 3.32 -13.84 1.53
CA HIS A 178 2.00 -13.78 0.91
C HIS A 178 2.04 -14.31 -0.53
N PRO A 179 1.06 -15.13 -0.96
CA PRO A 179 1.08 -15.71 -2.29
C PRO A 179 1.19 -14.71 -3.43
N ALA A 180 0.53 -13.55 -3.36
CA ALA A 180 0.67 -12.51 -4.37
C ALA A 180 2.12 -12.05 -4.53
N TRP A 181 2.82 -11.77 -3.42
CA TRP A 181 4.22 -11.36 -3.48
C TRP A 181 5.13 -12.48 -3.99
N LEU A 182 4.87 -13.72 -3.56
CA LEU A 182 5.63 -14.89 -4.00
C LEU A 182 5.45 -15.15 -5.50
N VAL A 183 4.24 -14.96 -6.04
CA VAL A 183 3.98 -15.08 -7.48
C VAL A 183 4.64 -13.95 -8.25
N ALA A 184 4.49 -12.70 -7.80
CA ALA A 184 5.11 -11.53 -8.43
C ALA A 184 6.64 -11.66 -8.60
N HIS A 185 7.28 -12.39 -7.67
CA HIS A 185 8.73 -12.60 -7.65
C HIS A 185 9.08 -14.07 -7.94
N SER A 186 8.51 -14.63 -9.00
CA SER A 186 8.76 -16.00 -9.45
C SER A 186 8.64 -16.10 -10.96
N GLY A 187 9.28 -17.11 -11.56
CA GLY A 187 9.08 -17.47 -12.97
C GLY A 187 7.76 -18.21 -13.20
N ASN A 188 7.45 -18.53 -14.47
CA ASN A 188 6.22 -19.23 -14.83
C ASN A 188 6.13 -20.64 -14.25
N PHE A 189 7.24 -21.35 -14.21
CA PHE A 189 7.30 -22.76 -13.77
C PHE A 189 7.85 -22.91 -12.37
N ASP A 190 8.84 -22.09 -11.98
CA ASP A 190 9.62 -22.28 -10.77
C ASP A 190 9.59 -21.07 -9.83
N ASN A 191 9.94 -21.35 -8.58
CA ASN A 191 10.28 -20.32 -7.63
C ASN A 191 11.59 -19.63 -8.04
N ASP A 192 11.68 -18.32 -7.83
CA ASP A 192 12.91 -17.57 -8.04
C ASP A 192 13.46 -17.03 -6.70
N PRO A 193 14.19 -17.85 -5.94
CA PRO A 193 14.76 -17.42 -4.66
C PRO A 193 15.84 -16.36 -4.83
N ILE A 194 16.52 -16.34 -5.99
CA ILE A 194 17.57 -15.35 -6.29
C ILE A 194 16.95 -13.98 -6.46
N MET A 195 15.91 -13.86 -7.29
CA MET A 195 15.19 -12.61 -7.48
C MET A 195 14.61 -12.10 -6.16
N ARG A 196 13.99 -12.96 -5.34
CA ARG A 196 13.47 -12.60 -4.02
C ARG A 196 14.57 -12.11 -3.08
N GLY A 197 15.69 -12.82 -3.03
CA GLY A 197 16.83 -12.43 -2.20
C GLY A 197 17.43 -11.08 -2.65
N HIS A 198 17.54 -10.86 -3.95
CA HIS A 198 17.98 -9.59 -4.51
C HIS A 198 17.02 -8.46 -4.13
N TRP A 199 15.71 -8.66 -4.28
CA TRP A 199 14.70 -7.67 -3.91
C TRP A 199 14.79 -7.31 -2.42
N ILE A 200 14.85 -8.32 -1.53
CA ILE A 200 14.98 -8.11 -0.08
C ILE A 200 16.24 -7.31 0.24
N ARG A 201 17.37 -7.70 -0.33
CA ARG A 201 18.64 -6.99 -0.09
C ARG A 201 18.55 -5.54 -0.54
N TYR A 202 18.05 -5.29 -1.75
CA TYR A 202 18.07 -3.96 -2.35
C TYR A 202 17.01 -3.02 -1.77
N LYS A 203 15.82 -3.53 -1.45
CA LYS A 203 14.68 -2.70 -1.04
C LYS A 203 14.51 -2.59 0.47
N LEU A 204 14.88 -3.63 1.23
CA LEU A 204 14.68 -3.64 2.68
C LEU A 204 15.96 -3.44 3.49
N LEU A 205 17.09 -3.91 2.98
CA LEU A 205 18.35 -3.86 3.73
C LEU A 205 19.30 -2.76 3.25
N GLY A 206 19.14 -2.23 2.04
CA GLY A 206 19.94 -1.13 1.45
C GLY A 206 21.19 -1.62 0.72
#